data_1673a52a0d7caab61077a2168d6f978e
#
_entry.id   1673a52a0d7caab61077a2168d6f978e
#
_cell.length_a   1.000
_cell.length_b   1.000
_cell.length_c   1.000
_cell.angle_alpha   90.00
_cell.angle_beta   90.00
_cell.angle_gamma   90.00
#
_symmetry.space_group_name_H-M   'P 1'
#
loop_
_entity.id
_entity.type
_entity.pdbx_description
1 polymer ?
#
loop_
_entity_poly.entity_id
_entity_poly.type
_entity_poly.pdbx_seq_one_letter_code
_entity_poly.pdbx_strand_id
1 'polypeptide(L)'
;MKNRLLVLASSTTLLAAGIGAALAIDVRSGRSAYGDWHSDTPGTIRKILAADVEAPLATPSTPNRSRVVPKPDDAKLQTMPGFKVEELATGLTGARALRVAPNGDIFVSQSRPEGKIAVIRMSKGGDTLRTTYAAGLKDAYGMAFYPPGPNPKWVYVGMEGKVVRFPYKTGDMKATAEPETIISDLQIGGSHWTRDIAFSPDGKVLYVAVGSSGNVASDMGDRPDIAKWEKEHAAGSAWDKEEWRANVLTYTPEGKNKQVYASGIRNCSGLTVQPGTGTVFCATNERDLLGDNTPPDYVTSVKKGGFYGWPWYYIGNNEDTRPGGGQRPDLKGKAIVPDVLMQPHSAPLSVTFNTGSMFPAEWKGDAFVALHGSWNRSLRTGYKIVRLPTKGGKLTGEYQDFVLGFTAGEENVWGRPVGVAFAADGSLLFSDDGNGVVYRVTYSKGN
;
A
#
# COMPACT_ATOMS: atom_id res chain seq x y z
N MET A 1 23.18 88.10 -18.41
CA MET A 1 22.35 87.01 -18.94
C MET A 1 22.93 85.69 -18.40
N LYS A 2 22.33 85.10 -17.41
CA LYS A 2 22.85 83.87 -16.74
C LYS A 2 21.90 82.70 -17.09
N ASN A 3 22.38 81.76 -17.88
CA ASN A 3 21.69 80.54 -18.19
C ASN A 3 21.78 79.58 -16.97
N ARG A 4 20.62 79.15 -16.46
CA ARG A 4 20.50 78.05 -15.47
C ARG A 4 20.14 76.75 -16.22
N LEU A 5 21.05 75.80 -16.18
CA LEU A 5 20.75 74.40 -16.56
C LEU A 5 19.93 73.75 -15.46
N LEU A 6 18.77 73.22 -15.83
CA LEU A 6 18.00 72.26 -15.00
C LEU A 6 18.51 70.84 -15.27
N VAL A 7 18.99 70.20 -14.24
CA VAL A 7 19.32 68.76 -14.28
C VAL A 7 18.09 67.99 -13.76
N LEU A 8 17.42 67.26 -14.65
CA LEU A 8 16.40 66.31 -14.28
C LEU A 8 17.07 64.97 -13.85
N ALA A 9 16.94 64.62 -12.60
CA ALA A 9 17.31 63.28 -12.09
C ALA A 9 16.16 62.27 -12.34
N SER A 10 16.37 61.34 -13.26
CA SER A 10 15.49 60.22 -13.50
C SER A 10 15.78 59.10 -12.49
N SER A 11 14.86 58.89 -11.55
CA SER A 11 14.90 57.78 -10.63
C SER A 11 14.36 56.52 -11.34
N THR A 12 15.24 55.61 -11.74
CA THR A 12 14.88 54.29 -12.27
C THR A 12 14.61 53.33 -11.09
N THR A 13 13.36 53.08 -10.80
CA THR A 13 12.95 52.05 -9.86
C THR A 13 13.10 50.69 -10.54
N LEU A 14 14.10 49.87 -10.16
CA LEU A 14 14.19 48.49 -10.56
C LEU A 14 13.10 47.71 -9.79
N LEU A 15 12.05 47.32 -10.50
CA LEU A 15 11.16 46.24 -10.05
C LEU A 15 11.92 44.92 -10.22
N ALA A 16 12.36 44.34 -9.12
CA ALA A 16 12.84 42.96 -9.10
C ALA A 16 11.60 42.05 -9.23
N ALA A 17 11.27 41.63 -10.45
CA ALA A 17 10.32 40.56 -10.69
C ALA A 17 10.98 39.26 -10.24
N GLY A 18 10.60 38.76 -9.04
CA GLY A 18 10.91 37.40 -8.59
C GLY A 18 10.20 36.42 -9.49
N ILE A 19 10.87 35.95 -10.54
CA ILE A 19 10.38 34.78 -11.32
C ILE A 19 10.61 33.60 -10.43
N GLY A 20 9.55 33.17 -9.71
CA GLY A 20 9.49 31.85 -9.12
C GLY A 20 9.56 30.86 -10.28
N ALA A 21 10.70 30.21 -10.47
CA ALA A 21 10.80 29.10 -11.40
C ALA A 21 9.81 28.01 -10.95
N ALA A 22 8.70 27.87 -11.64
CA ALA A 22 7.85 26.70 -11.52
C ALA A 22 8.73 25.52 -11.94
N LEU A 23 9.09 24.67 -10.98
CA LEU A 23 9.80 23.43 -11.27
C LEU A 23 8.94 22.65 -12.27
N ALA A 24 9.50 22.38 -13.44
CA ALA A 24 8.83 21.54 -14.44
C ALA A 24 8.51 20.20 -13.80
N ILE A 25 7.24 19.77 -13.88
CA ILE A 25 6.83 18.47 -13.37
C ILE A 25 7.50 17.41 -14.26
N ASP A 26 8.38 16.58 -13.66
CA ASP A 26 9.00 15.44 -14.35
C ASP A 26 7.95 14.33 -14.50
N VAL A 27 7.51 14.12 -15.75
CA VAL A 27 6.55 13.05 -16.09
C VAL A 27 7.27 11.97 -16.89
N ARG A 28 7.31 10.75 -16.35
CA ARG A 28 7.94 9.58 -16.97
C ARG A 28 6.88 8.57 -17.39
N SER A 29 6.95 8.13 -18.64
CA SER A 29 6.04 7.14 -19.22
C SER A 29 6.80 6.08 -20.00
N GLY A 30 6.16 4.93 -20.24
CA GLY A 30 6.80 3.80 -20.93
C GLY A 30 8.07 3.36 -20.19
N ARG A 31 9.14 3.07 -20.94
CA ARG A 31 10.43 2.62 -20.36
C ARG A 31 11.03 3.60 -19.36
N SER A 32 10.85 4.91 -19.53
CA SER A 32 11.39 5.90 -18.59
C SER A 32 10.73 5.84 -17.21
N ALA A 33 9.53 5.26 -17.10
CA ALA A 33 8.83 5.06 -15.84
C ALA A 33 9.42 3.91 -15.00
N TYR A 34 10.19 3.00 -15.61
CA TYR A 34 10.75 1.84 -14.92
C TYR A 34 11.97 2.15 -14.05
N GLY A 35 12.63 3.28 -14.14
CA GLY A 35 13.82 3.71 -13.38
C GLY A 35 14.09 3.00 -12.05
N ASP A 36 15.09 3.39 -11.34
CA ASP A 36 15.49 2.87 -10.03
C ASP A 36 15.68 4.02 -9.02
N TRP A 37 16.11 3.69 -7.80
CA TRP A 37 16.22 4.63 -6.70
C TRP A 37 17.18 5.81 -6.97
N HIS A 38 18.18 5.67 -7.85
CA HIS A 38 19.09 6.77 -8.20
C HIS A 38 18.39 7.90 -8.96
N SER A 39 17.34 7.54 -9.69
CA SER A 39 16.56 8.47 -10.50
C SER A 39 15.31 8.98 -9.79
N ASP A 40 15.02 8.50 -8.58
CA ASP A 40 13.85 8.93 -7.82
C ASP A 40 14.03 10.37 -7.30
N THR A 41 13.02 11.20 -7.52
CA THR A 41 12.99 12.59 -7.04
C THR A 41 11.59 12.93 -6.56
N PRO A 42 11.41 13.60 -5.40
CA PRO A 42 10.09 14.00 -4.93
C PRO A 42 9.35 14.83 -6.00
N GLY A 43 8.10 14.44 -6.30
CA GLY A 43 7.29 15.10 -7.31
C GLY A 43 7.33 14.45 -8.70
N THR A 44 8.28 13.54 -9.00
CA THR A 44 8.30 12.80 -10.26
C THR A 44 7.01 12.01 -10.43
N ILE A 45 6.32 12.20 -11.55
CA ILE A 45 5.11 11.44 -11.92
C ILE A 45 5.51 10.31 -12.85
N ARG A 46 4.95 9.13 -12.59
CA ARG A 46 5.15 7.92 -13.42
C ARG A 46 3.83 7.38 -13.92
N LYS A 47 3.85 6.92 -15.18
CA LYS A 47 2.71 6.27 -15.82
C LYS A 47 3.18 5.06 -16.60
N ILE A 48 2.75 3.89 -16.19
CA ILE A 48 3.01 2.61 -16.85
C ILE A 48 1.68 2.10 -17.40
N LEU A 49 1.65 1.74 -18.68
CA LEU A 49 0.46 1.16 -19.33
C LEU A 49 0.65 -0.34 -19.54
N ALA A 50 -0.44 -1.07 -19.73
CA ALA A 50 -0.37 -2.50 -20.07
C ALA A 50 0.42 -2.77 -21.35
N ALA A 51 0.45 -1.82 -22.29
CA ALA A 51 1.23 -1.91 -23.52
C ALA A 51 2.76 -1.73 -23.30
N ASP A 52 3.17 -1.18 -22.15
CA ASP A 52 4.58 -0.98 -21.81
C ASP A 52 5.20 -2.23 -21.14
N VAL A 53 4.39 -3.24 -20.80
CA VAL A 53 4.86 -4.46 -20.13
C VAL A 53 5.79 -5.23 -21.07
N GLU A 54 7.04 -5.40 -20.62
CA GLU A 54 8.06 -6.10 -21.41
C GLU A 54 7.77 -7.61 -21.47
N ALA A 55 8.30 -8.27 -22.49
CA ALA A 55 8.24 -9.72 -22.58
C ALA A 55 8.95 -10.37 -21.39
N PRO A 56 8.53 -11.56 -20.96
CA PRO A 56 9.25 -12.30 -19.91
C PRO A 56 10.72 -12.45 -20.24
N LEU A 57 11.60 -12.17 -19.26
CA LEU A 57 13.05 -12.27 -19.37
C LEU A 57 13.69 -11.37 -20.45
N ALA A 58 13.01 -10.32 -20.88
CA ALA A 58 13.62 -9.26 -21.69
C ALA A 58 14.75 -8.52 -20.94
N THR A 59 14.72 -8.57 -19.63
CA THR A 59 15.81 -8.17 -18.72
C THR A 59 16.18 -9.33 -17.80
N PRO A 60 17.39 -9.32 -17.20
CA PRO A 60 17.74 -10.31 -16.18
C PRO A 60 16.72 -10.34 -15.05
N SER A 61 16.52 -11.47 -14.41
CA SER A 61 15.76 -11.60 -13.18
C SER A 61 16.74 -11.83 -12.04
N THR A 62 17.12 -10.76 -11.36
CA THR A 62 18.23 -10.76 -10.41
C THR A 62 17.74 -10.71 -8.96
N PRO A 63 18.01 -11.74 -8.14
CA PRO A 63 17.84 -11.62 -6.70
C PRO A 63 18.79 -10.57 -6.12
N ASN A 64 18.23 -9.52 -5.52
CA ASN A 64 18.98 -8.45 -4.87
C ASN A 64 18.31 -8.06 -3.56
N ARG A 65 18.36 -8.97 -2.57
CA ARG A 65 17.75 -8.73 -1.25
C ARG A 65 18.46 -7.60 -0.53
N SER A 66 17.69 -6.63 -0.03
CA SER A 66 18.26 -5.54 0.75
C SER A 66 18.69 -6.02 2.14
N ARG A 67 19.83 -5.51 2.60
CA ARG A 67 20.26 -5.61 3.98
C ARG A 67 19.73 -4.37 4.73
N VAL A 68 18.95 -4.60 5.78
CA VAL A 68 18.51 -3.52 6.66
C VAL A 68 19.64 -3.13 7.60
N VAL A 69 19.97 -1.84 7.63
CA VAL A 69 20.98 -1.26 8.53
C VAL A 69 20.32 -0.22 9.43
N PRO A 70 20.93 0.14 10.57
CA PRO A 70 20.50 1.29 11.35
C PRO A 70 20.46 2.55 10.48
N LYS A 71 19.54 3.47 10.77
CA LYS A 71 19.46 4.75 10.07
C LYS A 71 20.81 5.50 10.21
N PRO A 72 21.49 5.85 9.11
CA PRO A 72 22.70 6.66 9.16
C PRO A 72 22.42 8.04 9.79
N ASP A 73 23.40 8.61 10.50
CA ASP A 73 23.23 9.89 11.23
C ASP A 73 22.90 11.07 10.29
N ASP A 74 23.40 11.03 9.07
CA ASP A 74 23.16 12.04 8.03
C ASP A 74 21.96 11.74 7.14
N ALA A 75 21.31 10.58 7.30
CA ALA A 75 20.17 10.18 6.46
C ALA A 75 18.96 11.07 6.73
N LYS A 76 18.43 11.62 5.63
CA LYS A 76 17.25 12.47 5.63
C LYS A 76 16.23 11.97 4.63
N LEU A 77 14.99 11.88 5.06
CA LEU A 77 13.89 11.66 4.14
C LEU A 77 13.67 12.93 3.32
N GLN A 78 13.43 12.72 2.03
CA GLN A 78 13.17 13.77 1.06
C GLN A 78 11.68 13.77 0.72
N THR A 79 11.11 14.95 0.57
CA THR A 79 9.70 15.13 0.18
C THR A 79 9.55 16.45 -0.60
N MET A 80 8.33 16.69 -1.10
CA MET A 80 8.00 17.89 -1.87
C MET A 80 8.00 19.16 -0.99
N PRO A 81 8.22 20.34 -1.58
CA PRO A 81 8.16 21.61 -0.85
C PRO A 81 6.87 21.78 -0.04
N GLY A 82 6.99 22.34 1.16
CA GLY A 82 5.89 22.53 2.10
C GLY A 82 5.58 21.32 2.97
N PHE A 83 6.11 20.15 2.66
CA PHE A 83 5.95 18.94 3.50
C PHE A 83 7.15 18.77 4.43
N LYS A 84 6.87 18.20 5.61
CA LYS A 84 7.88 17.82 6.62
C LYS A 84 7.60 16.39 7.08
N VAL A 85 8.66 15.59 7.18
CA VAL A 85 8.61 14.22 7.69
C VAL A 85 9.30 14.16 9.04
N GLU A 86 8.65 13.63 10.05
CA GLU A 86 9.15 13.49 11.42
C GLU A 86 8.92 12.07 11.96
N GLU A 87 9.80 11.61 12.83
CA GLU A 87 9.58 10.38 13.60
C GLU A 87 8.53 10.67 14.69
N LEU A 88 7.41 9.96 14.62
CA LEU A 88 6.35 10.08 15.62
C LEU A 88 6.57 9.13 16.81
N ALA A 89 7.00 7.90 16.51
CA ALA A 89 7.28 6.89 17.53
C ALA A 89 8.31 5.89 17.03
N THR A 90 9.24 5.50 17.90
CA THR A 90 10.34 4.55 17.62
C THR A 90 10.24 3.30 18.48
N GLY A 91 11.08 2.28 18.24
CA GLY A 91 11.10 1.04 19.02
C GLY A 91 9.84 0.18 18.83
N LEU A 92 9.24 0.24 17.65
CA LEU A 92 8.08 -0.55 17.23
C LEU A 92 8.53 -1.70 16.31
N THR A 93 9.37 -2.58 16.81
CA THR A 93 9.93 -3.71 16.06
C THR A 93 8.83 -4.44 15.26
N GLY A 94 9.04 -4.59 13.95
CA GLY A 94 8.08 -5.23 13.07
C GLY A 94 6.79 -4.44 12.84
N ALA A 95 6.83 -3.10 12.96
CA ALA A 95 5.68 -2.22 12.70
C ALA A 95 5.17 -2.38 11.27
N ARG A 96 3.89 -2.72 11.11
CA ARG A 96 3.31 -2.98 9.79
C ARG A 96 2.03 -2.19 9.55
N ALA A 97 0.85 -2.79 9.61
CA ALA A 97 -0.38 -2.07 9.33
C ALA A 97 -0.68 -0.99 10.37
N LEU A 98 -1.20 0.13 9.90
CA LEU A 98 -1.68 1.26 10.71
C LEU A 98 -3.19 1.41 10.57
N ARG A 99 -3.89 1.66 11.67
CA ARG A 99 -5.29 2.10 11.66
C ARG A 99 -5.49 3.20 12.70
N VAL A 100 -6.27 4.19 12.35
CA VAL A 100 -6.58 5.30 13.26
C VAL A 100 -8.00 5.13 13.77
N ALA A 101 -8.13 5.08 15.09
CA ALA A 101 -9.42 5.01 15.77
C ALA A 101 -10.17 6.34 15.68
N PRO A 102 -11.51 6.37 15.88
CA PRO A 102 -12.29 7.58 15.76
C PRO A 102 -11.87 8.73 16.69
N ASN A 103 -11.22 8.43 17.82
CA ASN A 103 -10.66 9.43 18.74
C ASN A 103 -9.24 9.88 18.39
N GLY A 104 -8.67 9.38 17.30
CA GLY A 104 -7.31 9.69 16.85
C GLY A 104 -6.20 8.77 17.38
N ASP A 105 -6.51 7.78 18.20
CA ASP A 105 -5.52 6.79 18.64
C ASP A 105 -5.03 5.96 17.43
N ILE A 106 -3.72 5.76 17.33
CA ILE A 106 -3.06 5.06 16.22
C ILE A 106 -2.75 3.64 16.65
N PHE A 107 -3.40 2.67 16.03
CA PHE A 107 -3.15 1.25 16.22
C PHE A 107 -2.10 0.78 15.23
N VAL A 108 -1.07 0.09 15.72
CA VAL A 108 0.07 -0.40 14.94
C VAL A 108 0.21 -1.90 15.16
N SER A 109 0.06 -2.70 14.11
CA SER A 109 0.42 -4.11 14.21
C SER A 109 1.94 -4.27 14.19
N GLN A 110 2.49 -4.96 15.19
CA GLN A 110 3.88 -5.43 15.25
C GLN A 110 3.87 -6.93 14.98
N SER A 111 3.91 -7.30 13.69
CA SER A 111 3.55 -8.65 13.26
C SER A 111 4.57 -9.71 13.65
N ARG A 112 5.83 -9.50 13.31
CA ARG A 112 6.96 -10.40 13.55
C ARG A 112 8.16 -9.61 14.05
N PRO A 113 8.91 -10.11 15.01
CA PRO A 113 8.68 -11.33 15.80
C PRO A 113 7.65 -11.16 16.94
N GLU A 114 7.18 -9.94 17.20
CA GLU A 114 6.49 -9.53 18.41
C GLU A 114 5.08 -10.12 18.58
N GLY A 115 4.30 -10.20 17.50
CA GLY A 115 2.92 -10.71 17.55
C GLY A 115 2.04 -9.89 18.50
N LYS A 116 2.06 -8.55 18.37
CA LYS A 116 1.30 -7.64 19.23
C LYS A 116 0.74 -6.43 18.48
N ILE A 117 -0.17 -5.72 19.10
CA ILE A 117 -0.69 -4.44 18.64
C ILE A 117 -0.29 -3.38 19.64
N ALA A 118 0.39 -2.33 19.17
CA ALA A 118 0.64 -1.12 19.93
C ALA A 118 -0.42 -0.07 19.65
N VAL A 119 -0.70 0.78 20.65
CA VAL A 119 -1.52 1.99 20.50
C VAL A 119 -0.68 3.20 20.85
N ILE A 120 -0.70 4.19 19.98
CA ILE A 120 -0.05 5.48 20.16
C ILE A 120 -1.15 6.54 20.24
N ARG A 121 -1.14 7.33 21.31
CA ARG A 121 -2.00 8.50 21.50
C ARG A 121 -1.16 9.76 21.45
N MET A 122 -1.46 10.66 20.53
CA MET A 122 -0.84 11.98 20.45
C MET A 122 -1.50 12.94 21.43
N SER A 123 -0.73 13.66 22.22
CA SER A 123 -1.22 14.79 23.01
C SER A 123 -1.31 16.07 22.15
N LYS A 124 -2.04 17.06 22.63
CA LYS A 124 -2.09 18.39 21.98
C LYS A 124 -0.72 19.09 21.96
N GLY A 125 0.20 18.70 22.84
CA GLY A 125 1.56 19.24 22.94
C GLY A 125 2.58 18.54 22.02
N GLY A 126 2.17 17.49 21.28
CA GLY A 126 3.06 16.71 20.42
C GLY A 126 3.68 15.48 21.09
N ASP A 127 3.57 15.33 22.40
CA ASP A 127 4.02 14.13 23.11
C ASP A 127 3.17 12.92 22.73
N THR A 128 3.77 11.73 22.78
CA THR A 128 3.10 10.48 22.51
C THR A 128 3.05 9.58 23.74
N LEU A 129 1.86 9.07 24.08
CA LEU A 129 1.69 7.96 25.00
C LEU A 129 1.58 6.67 24.22
N ARG A 130 2.38 5.66 24.56
CA ARG A 130 2.35 4.35 23.89
C ARG A 130 2.07 3.23 24.88
N THR A 131 1.21 2.30 24.47
CA THR A 131 0.92 1.07 25.22
C THR A 131 0.85 -0.13 24.29
N THR A 132 0.94 -1.35 24.84
CA THR A 132 0.56 -2.57 24.15
C THR A 132 -0.95 -2.78 24.34
N TYR A 133 -1.73 -2.79 23.25
CA TYR A 133 -3.15 -3.08 23.28
C TYR A 133 -3.42 -4.56 23.54
N ALA A 134 -2.80 -5.44 22.76
CA ALA A 134 -2.88 -6.90 22.91
C ALA A 134 -1.58 -7.55 22.42
N ALA A 135 -1.26 -8.72 22.95
CA ALA A 135 -0.07 -9.52 22.63
C ALA A 135 -0.47 -10.99 22.38
N GLY A 136 0.52 -11.83 21.98
CA GLY A 136 0.25 -13.23 21.65
C GLY A 136 -0.49 -13.43 20.33
N LEU A 137 -0.48 -12.40 19.45
CA LEU A 137 -1.20 -12.36 18.18
C LEU A 137 -0.22 -12.69 17.04
N LYS A 138 0.20 -13.95 16.97
CA LYS A 138 1.16 -14.39 15.94
C LYS A 138 0.69 -13.97 14.56
N ASP A 139 1.57 -13.28 13.82
CA ASP A 139 1.33 -12.80 12.46
C ASP A 139 0.12 -11.83 12.32
N ALA A 140 -0.20 -11.08 13.38
CA ALA A 140 -1.21 -10.02 13.30
C ALA A 140 -0.85 -8.99 12.23
N TYR A 141 -1.79 -8.65 11.36
CA TYR A 141 -1.55 -7.68 10.29
C TYR A 141 -2.67 -6.66 10.17
N GLY A 142 -3.73 -6.95 9.42
CA GLY A 142 -4.84 -6.04 9.21
C GLY A 142 -5.67 -5.81 10.46
N MET A 143 -6.21 -4.62 10.61
CA MET A 143 -7.11 -4.26 11.72
C MET A 143 -8.30 -3.49 11.17
N ALA A 144 -9.46 -3.63 11.81
CA ALA A 144 -10.65 -2.85 11.46
C ALA A 144 -11.52 -2.60 12.69
N PHE A 145 -12.06 -1.40 12.81
CA PHE A 145 -13.03 -1.04 13.86
C PHE A 145 -14.46 -1.38 13.40
N TYR A 146 -15.26 -1.98 14.28
CA TYR A 146 -16.63 -2.39 13.97
C TYR A 146 -17.64 -2.03 15.08
N PRO A 147 -18.86 -1.58 14.76
CA PRO A 147 -19.26 -1.15 13.41
C PRO A 147 -18.44 0.04 12.90
N PRO A 148 -18.36 0.25 11.57
CA PRO A 148 -17.75 1.45 11.02
C PRO A 148 -18.43 2.73 11.54
N GLY A 149 -17.63 3.77 11.79
CA GLY A 149 -18.16 5.05 12.28
C GLY A 149 -17.58 5.46 13.62
N PRO A 150 -18.20 6.45 14.32
CA PRO A 150 -17.59 7.11 15.48
C PRO A 150 -17.60 6.26 16.77
N ASN A 151 -18.45 5.24 16.86
CA ASN A 151 -18.68 4.47 18.07
C ASN A 151 -18.51 2.95 17.86
N PRO A 152 -17.32 2.47 17.43
CA PRO A 152 -17.08 1.05 17.29
C PRO A 152 -17.17 0.32 18.64
N LYS A 153 -17.57 -0.94 18.57
CA LYS A 153 -17.69 -1.85 19.72
C LYS A 153 -16.63 -2.92 19.72
N TRP A 154 -15.92 -3.07 18.60
CA TRP A 154 -14.94 -4.12 18.37
C TRP A 154 -13.75 -3.61 17.58
N VAL A 155 -12.58 -4.17 17.87
CA VAL A 155 -11.40 -4.15 17.01
C VAL A 155 -11.21 -5.56 16.47
N TYR A 156 -11.28 -5.71 15.14
CA TYR A 156 -10.98 -6.96 14.43
C TYR A 156 -9.52 -6.97 14.04
N VAL A 157 -8.90 -8.15 14.09
CA VAL A 157 -7.49 -8.37 13.73
C VAL A 157 -7.39 -9.56 12.81
N GLY A 158 -6.88 -9.33 11.60
CA GLY A 158 -6.51 -10.36 10.65
C GLY A 158 -5.15 -10.96 10.99
N MET A 159 -5.09 -12.28 11.10
CA MET A 159 -3.90 -13.08 11.40
C MET A 159 -3.76 -14.16 10.34
N GLU A 160 -2.56 -14.71 10.15
CA GLU A 160 -2.44 -15.91 9.33
C GLU A 160 -3.33 -17.02 9.90
N GLY A 161 -4.25 -17.52 9.10
CA GLY A 161 -5.16 -18.61 9.48
C GLY A 161 -6.47 -18.19 10.16
N LYS A 162 -6.61 -16.99 10.66
CA LYS A 162 -7.82 -16.58 11.38
C LYS A 162 -8.07 -15.07 11.41
N VAL A 163 -9.30 -14.69 11.74
CA VAL A 163 -9.66 -13.34 12.17
C VAL A 163 -10.21 -13.42 13.60
N VAL A 164 -9.68 -12.57 14.46
CA VAL A 164 -10.17 -12.43 15.84
C VAL A 164 -10.73 -11.03 16.06
N ARG A 165 -11.54 -10.84 17.12
CA ARG A 165 -11.99 -9.52 17.55
C ARG A 165 -11.90 -9.36 19.06
N PHE A 166 -11.66 -8.12 19.48
CA PHE A 166 -11.65 -7.72 20.89
C PHE A 166 -12.83 -6.79 21.15
N PRO A 167 -13.51 -6.88 22.32
CA PRO A 167 -14.37 -5.80 22.77
C PRO A 167 -13.59 -4.48 22.82
N TYR A 168 -14.21 -3.41 22.34
CA TYR A 168 -13.54 -2.11 22.24
C TYR A 168 -14.52 -0.97 22.58
N LYS A 169 -14.05 -0.04 23.37
CA LYS A 169 -14.68 1.26 23.58
C LYS A 169 -13.70 2.33 23.12
N THR A 170 -14.19 3.31 22.39
CA THR A 170 -13.36 4.44 21.91
C THR A 170 -12.55 5.03 23.05
N GLY A 171 -11.22 5.02 22.90
CA GLY A 171 -10.26 5.45 23.92
C GLY A 171 -9.61 4.33 24.72
N ASP A 172 -10.00 3.08 24.52
CA ASP A 172 -9.31 1.94 25.15
C ASP A 172 -7.90 1.80 24.57
N MET A 173 -6.90 1.90 25.42
CA MET A 173 -5.49 1.72 25.06
C MET A 173 -4.95 0.31 25.39
N LYS A 174 -5.80 -0.54 25.98
CA LYS A 174 -5.53 -1.95 26.25
C LYS A 174 -6.79 -2.75 26.01
N ALA A 175 -6.64 -3.96 25.48
CA ALA A 175 -7.76 -4.89 25.38
C ALA A 175 -8.30 -5.22 26.78
N THR A 176 -9.62 -5.26 26.93
CA THR A 176 -10.30 -5.49 28.21
C THR A 176 -10.71 -6.94 28.41
N ALA A 177 -10.56 -7.79 27.38
CA ALA A 177 -10.86 -9.21 27.42
C ALA A 177 -9.98 -9.97 26.40
N GLU A 178 -9.98 -11.29 26.49
CA GLU A 178 -9.38 -12.17 25.50
C GLU A 178 -10.10 -12.06 24.15
N PRO A 179 -9.42 -12.31 23.02
CA PRO A 179 -10.02 -12.19 21.70
C PRO A 179 -11.01 -13.33 21.42
N GLU A 180 -12.12 -12.98 20.78
CA GLU A 180 -13.04 -13.93 20.18
C GLU A 180 -12.59 -14.27 18.74
N THR A 181 -12.48 -15.59 18.42
CA THR A 181 -12.20 -16.01 17.04
C THR A 181 -13.49 -15.98 16.22
N ILE A 182 -13.47 -15.22 15.12
CA ILE A 182 -14.61 -15.01 14.21
C ILE A 182 -14.48 -15.87 12.96
N ILE A 183 -13.26 -16.00 12.42
CA ILE A 183 -12.93 -16.86 11.28
C ILE A 183 -11.75 -17.72 11.71
N SER A 184 -11.81 -19.04 11.48
CA SER A 184 -10.76 -19.99 11.89
C SER A 184 -10.21 -20.83 10.74
N ASP A 185 -10.69 -20.60 9.51
CA ASP A 185 -10.44 -21.45 8.34
C ASP A 185 -9.72 -20.71 7.19
N LEU A 186 -9.00 -19.63 7.51
CA LEU A 186 -8.13 -18.99 6.52
C LEU A 186 -6.90 -19.87 6.27
N GLN A 187 -6.47 -19.90 5.02
CA GLN A 187 -5.31 -20.70 4.60
C GLN A 187 -4.03 -20.28 5.32
N ILE A 188 -3.28 -21.24 5.83
CA ILE A 188 -1.99 -21.05 6.50
C ILE A 188 -0.83 -21.54 5.64
N GLY A 189 0.39 -21.13 5.99
CA GLY A 189 1.61 -21.51 5.27
C GLY A 189 1.77 -20.78 3.92
N GLY A 190 2.86 -21.08 3.24
CA GLY A 190 3.25 -20.42 2.01
C GLY A 190 3.97 -19.08 2.24
N SER A 191 4.20 -18.34 1.16
CA SER A 191 5.00 -17.11 1.18
C SER A 191 4.22 -15.89 1.67
N HIS A 192 2.88 -15.86 1.47
CA HIS A 192 2.05 -14.70 1.75
C HIS A 192 1.16 -14.93 2.98
N TRP A 193 1.68 -14.51 4.12
CA TRP A 193 1.07 -14.69 5.44
C TRP A 193 0.15 -13.53 5.88
N THR A 194 0.23 -12.37 5.24
CA THR A 194 -0.57 -11.19 5.62
C THR A 194 -2.06 -11.41 5.35
N ARG A 195 -2.90 -10.91 6.26
CA ARG A 195 -4.36 -10.88 6.13
C ARG A 195 -4.84 -9.47 6.44
N ASP A 196 -4.92 -8.62 5.41
CA ASP A 196 -5.54 -7.32 5.62
C ASP A 196 -7.06 -7.44 5.53
N ILE A 197 -7.75 -6.62 6.33
CA ILE A 197 -9.20 -6.68 6.50
C ILE A 197 -9.82 -5.28 6.46
N ALA A 198 -11.03 -5.20 5.93
CA ALA A 198 -11.83 -3.97 5.92
C ALA A 198 -13.32 -4.29 5.96
N PHE A 199 -14.13 -3.37 6.50
CA PHE A 199 -15.58 -3.47 6.43
C PHE A 199 -16.16 -2.60 5.30
N SER A 200 -17.27 -3.05 4.72
CA SER A 200 -18.11 -2.18 3.91
C SER A 200 -18.62 -1.00 4.74
N PRO A 201 -18.92 0.17 4.12
CA PRO A 201 -19.39 1.35 4.87
C PRO A 201 -20.65 1.13 5.70
N ASP A 202 -21.53 0.23 5.24
CA ASP A 202 -22.75 -0.15 5.97
C ASP A 202 -22.51 -1.23 7.05
N GLY A 203 -21.27 -1.70 7.20
CA GLY A 203 -20.87 -2.71 8.17
C GLY A 203 -21.35 -4.13 7.90
N LYS A 204 -21.98 -4.41 6.75
CA LYS A 204 -22.57 -5.74 6.50
C LYS A 204 -21.60 -6.75 5.94
N VAL A 205 -20.51 -6.31 5.36
CA VAL A 205 -19.52 -7.17 4.71
C VAL A 205 -18.15 -6.94 5.34
N LEU A 206 -17.52 -8.03 5.76
CA LEU A 206 -16.11 -8.10 6.13
C LEU A 206 -15.32 -8.62 4.91
N TYR A 207 -14.45 -7.79 4.35
CA TYR A 207 -13.49 -8.17 3.32
C TYR A 207 -12.21 -8.70 3.97
N VAL A 208 -11.66 -9.79 3.43
CA VAL A 208 -10.40 -10.40 3.88
C VAL A 208 -9.53 -10.69 2.67
N ALA A 209 -8.33 -10.14 2.63
CA ALA A 209 -7.35 -10.43 1.60
C ALA A 209 -6.53 -11.67 1.96
N VAL A 210 -6.41 -12.61 1.04
CA VAL A 210 -5.62 -13.84 1.20
C VAL A 210 -4.69 -13.99 0.01
N GLY A 211 -3.39 -13.82 0.21
CA GLY A 211 -2.38 -13.98 -0.84
C GLY A 211 -2.16 -15.44 -1.22
N SER A 212 -1.54 -15.66 -2.39
CA SER A 212 -1.18 -16.99 -2.90
C SER A 212 -0.24 -17.74 -1.95
N SER A 213 -0.17 -19.04 -2.06
CA SER A 213 0.79 -19.88 -1.34
C SER A 213 2.20 -19.64 -1.84
N GLY A 214 2.37 -19.64 -3.16
CA GLY A 214 3.66 -19.50 -3.83
C GLY A 214 3.73 -18.36 -4.84
N ASN A 215 4.81 -18.36 -5.61
CA ASN A 215 5.03 -17.37 -6.65
C ASN A 215 4.06 -17.51 -7.83
N VAL A 216 3.89 -18.74 -8.33
CA VAL A 216 3.19 -19.02 -9.61
C VAL A 216 2.32 -20.28 -9.57
N ALA A 217 1.96 -20.79 -8.41
CA ALA A 217 1.17 -22.03 -8.28
C ALA A 217 1.74 -23.22 -9.09
N SER A 218 3.06 -23.45 -9.03
CA SER A 218 3.74 -24.49 -9.80
C SER A 218 3.37 -25.91 -9.37
N ASP A 219 2.93 -26.10 -8.15
CA ASP A 219 2.67 -27.38 -7.49
C ASP A 219 1.18 -27.66 -7.22
N MET A 220 0.32 -27.17 -8.10
CA MET A 220 -1.10 -27.56 -8.13
C MET A 220 -1.22 -29.01 -8.58
N GLY A 221 -2.02 -29.79 -7.84
CA GLY A 221 -2.37 -31.17 -8.20
C GLY A 221 -3.26 -31.29 -9.43
N ASP A 222 -3.95 -32.42 -9.55
CA ASP A 222 -4.82 -32.72 -10.70
C ASP A 222 -5.88 -31.64 -10.92
N ARG A 223 -6.09 -31.32 -12.18
CA ARG A 223 -7.06 -30.30 -12.59
C ARG A 223 -8.48 -30.78 -12.30
N PRO A 224 -9.27 -30.04 -11.50
CA PRO A 224 -10.67 -30.38 -11.23
C PRO A 224 -11.57 -30.15 -12.45
N ASP A 225 -12.82 -30.57 -12.36
CA ASP A 225 -13.88 -30.08 -13.25
C ASP A 225 -14.01 -28.55 -13.06
N ILE A 226 -13.51 -27.82 -14.01
CA ILE A 226 -13.41 -26.34 -13.93
C ILE A 226 -14.79 -25.69 -13.83
N ALA A 227 -15.79 -26.20 -14.54
CA ALA A 227 -17.12 -25.59 -14.53
C ALA A 227 -17.79 -25.74 -13.15
N LYS A 228 -17.55 -26.86 -12.46
CA LYS A 228 -18.00 -27.08 -11.09
C LYS A 228 -17.18 -26.26 -10.11
N TRP A 229 -15.85 -26.25 -10.25
CA TRP A 229 -14.93 -25.52 -9.38
C TRP A 229 -15.23 -24.01 -9.32
N GLU A 230 -15.39 -23.36 -10.48
CA GLU A 230 -15.63 -21.93 -10.57
C GLU A 230 -17.01 -21.50 -10.06
N LYS A 231 -17.96 -22.39 -9.94
CA LYS A 231 -19.25 -22.09 -9.26
C LYS A 231 -19.07 -21.85 -7.76
N GLU A 232 -18.09 -22.53 -7.15
CA GLU A 232 -17.81 -22.43 -5.73
C GLU A 232 -16.71 -21.41 -5.40
N HIS A 233 -15.73 -21.22 -6.32
CA HIS A 233 -14.49 -20.49 -6.07
C HIS A 233 -14.30 -19.26 -6.96
N ALA A 234 -15.23 -18.92 -7.83
CA ALA A 234 -15.17 -17.88 -8.84
C ALA A 234 -14.20 -18.15 -10.02
N ALA A 235 -14.38 -17.38 -11.11
CA ALA A 235 -13.61 -17.54 -12.34
C ALA A 235 -12.10 -17.41 -12.12
N GLY A 236 -11.33 -18.31 -12.72
CA GLY A 236 -9.87 -18.31 -12.68
C GLY A 236 -9.25 -18.63 -11.31
N SER A 237 -10.03 -19.02 -10.31
CA SER A 237 -9.48 -19.49 -9.03
C SER A 237 -8.64 -20.75 -9.21
N ALA A 238 -7.45 -20.74 -8.62
CA ALA A 238 -6.56 -21.87 -8.55
C ALA A 238 -7.05 -22.90 -7.50
N TRP A 239 -6.52 -24.11 -7.50
CA TRP A 239 -6.97 -25.23 -6.67
C TRP A 239 -5.84 -25.83 -5.83
N ASP A 240 -6.13 -26.89 -5.07
CA ASP A 240 -5.20 -27.56 -4.17
C ASP A 240 -4.62 -26.60 -3.13
N LYS A 241 -3.31 -26.46 -3.01
CA LYS A 241 -2.65 -25.55 -2.06
C LYS A 241 -3.02 -24.08 -2.25
N GLU A 242 -3.57 -23.72 -3.40
CA GLU A 242 -4.02 -22.37 -3.73
C GLU A 242 -5.54 -22.17 -3.55
N GLU A 243 -6.25 -23.19 -3.08
CA GLU A 243 -7.68 -23.06 -2.80
C GLU A 243 -7.95 -21.92 -1.79
N TRP A 244 -8.91 -21.05 -2.10
CA TRP A 244 -9.25 -19.83 -1.34
C TRP A 244 -8.12 -18.81 -1.21
N ARG A 245 -7.04 -18.90 -2.01
CA ARG A 245 -5.91 -18.00 -2.05
C ARG A 245 -5.91 -17.13 -3.29
N ALA A 246 -5.04 -16.11 -3.29
CA ALA A 246 -4.96 -15.09 -4.34
C ALA A 246 -6.32 -14.41 -4.59
N ASN A 247 -7.05 -14.16 -3.50
CA ASN A 247 -8.43 -13.70 -3.51
C ASN A 247 -8.66 -12.56 -2.52
N VAL A 248 -9.67 -11.75 -2.80
CA VAL A 248 -10.40 -11.01 -1.78
C VAL A 248 -11.63 -11.83 -1.44
N LEU A 249 -11.74 -12.25 -0.19
CA LEU A 249 -12.88 -12.99 0.35
C LEU A 249 -13.86 -12.07 1.06
N THR A 250 -15.12 -12.46 1.14
CA THR A 250 -16.15 -11.79 1.94
C THR A 250 -16.77 -12.72 2.96
N TYR A 251 -17.13 -12.11 4.08
CA TYR A 251 -17.86 -12.74 5.18
C TYR A 251 -18.89 -11.77 5.74
N THR A 252 -19.85 -12.28 6.53
CA THR A 252 -20.59 -11.40 7.44
C THR A 252 -19.66 -10.95 8.58
N PRO A 253 -20.03 -9.91 9.35
CA PRO A 253 -19.24 -9.50 10.51
C PRO A 253 -19.00 -10.63 11.54
N GLU A 254 -19.89 -11.60 11.58
CA GLU A 254 -19.80 -12.79 12.46
C GLU A 254 -18.97 -13.92 11.84
N GLY A 255 -18.30 -13.69 10.70
CA GLY A 255 -17.43 -14.65 10.04
C GLY A 255 -18.15 -15.76 9.28
N LYS A 256 -19.41 -15.57 8.90
CA LYS A 256 -20.22 -16.54 8.15
C LYS A 256 -20.30 -16.16 6.67
N ASN A 257 -20.84 -17.07 5.85
CA ASN A 257 -21.13 -16.87 4.43
C ASN A 257 -19.89 -16.50 3.61
N LYS A 258 -18.82 -17.30 3.76
CA LYS A 258 -17.58 -17.18 2.96
C LYS A 258 -17.88 -17.21 1.46
N GLN A 259 -17.40 -16.21 0.73
CA GLN A 259 -17.49 -16.11 -0.72
C GLN A 259 -16.23 -15.48 -1.28
N VAL A 260 -15.89 -15.81 -2.54
CA VAL A 260 -14.86 -15.07 -3.30
C VAL A 260 -15.49 -13.80 -3.86
N TYR A 261 -14.97 -12.64 -3.43
CA TYR A 261 -15.36 -11.34 -3.98
C TYR A 261 -14.69 -11.06 -5.31
N ALA A 262 -13.37 -11.35 -5.39
CA ALA A 262 -12.57 -11.26 -6.61
C ALA A 262 -11.42 -12.26 -6.54
N SER A 263 -11.02 -12.79 -7.69
CA SER A 263 -10.00 -13.83 -7.84
C SER A 263 -8.79 -13.35 -8.64
N GLY A 264 -7.69 -14.11 -8.57
CA GLY A 264 -6.51 -13.85 -9.39
C GLY A 264 -5.69 -12.63 -8.97
N ILE A 265 -5.85 -12.16 -7.73
CA ILE A 265 -5.05 -11.09 -7.12
C ILE A 265 -3.95 -11.76 -6.30
N ARG A 266 -2.74 -11.90 -6.88
CA ARG A 266 -1.66 -12.72 -6.30
C ARG A 266 -1.44 -12.47 -4.81
N ASN A 267 -1.20 -11.23 -4.41
CA ASN A 267 -0.99 -10.85 -3.01
C ASN A 267 -1.50 -9.43 -2.74
N CYS A 268 -2.77 -9.29 -2.44
CA CYS A 268 -3.37 -8.06 -1.94
C CYS A 268 -2.89 -7.81 -0.50
N SER A 269 -1.71 -7.25 -0.33
CA SER A 269 -1.15 -6.97 1.01
C SER A 269 -1.83 -5.80 1.69
N GLY A 270 -2.28 -4.80 0.93
CA GLY A 270 -3.00 -3.64 1.43
C GLY A 270 -4.44 -3.61 0.92
N LEU A 271 -5.39 -3.87 1.80
CA LEU A 271 -6.82 -3.83 1.51
C LEU A 271 -7.46 -2.62 2.19
N THR A 272 -8.20 -1.83 1.44
CA THR A 272 -8.95 -0.71 1.98
C THR A 272 -10.29 -0.51 1.26
N VAL A 273 -11.19 0.23 1.90
CA VAL A 273 -12.44 0.70 1.28
C VAL A 273 -12.37 2.21 1.17
N GLN A 274 -12.52 2.72 -0.06
CA GLN A 274 -12.45 4.15 -0.34
C GLN A 274 -13.62 4.88 0.36
N PRO A 275 -13.33 5.88 1.20
CA PRO A 275 -14.35 6.69 1.82
C PRO A 275 -15.23 7.41 0.79
N GLY A 276 -16.52 7.47 1.05
CA GLY A 276 -17.51 8.14 0.20
C GLY A 276 -18.02 7.29 -0.98
N THR A 277 -17.21 6.44 -1.59
CA THR A 277 -17.64 5.57 -2.71
C THR A 277 -17.96 4.13 -2.28
N GLY A 278 -17.33 3.65 -1.20
CA GLY A 278 -17.43 2.25 -0.77
C GLY A 278 -16.66 1.27 -1.68
N THR A 279 -15.86 1.75 -2.62
CA THR A 279 -15.08 0.92 -3.53
C THR A 279 -13.93 0.25 -2.78
N VAL A 280 -13.79 -1.06 -2.96
CA VAL A 280 -12.68 -1.84 -2.39
C VAL A 280 -11.43 -1.63 -3.24
N PHE A 281 -10.27 -1.45 -2.61
CA PHE A 281 -8.97 -1.31 -3.26
C PHE A 281 -7.95 -2.30 -2.71
N CYS A 282 -7.08 -2.79 -3.59
CA CYS A 282 -5.91 -3.59 -3.26
C CYS A 282 -4.61 -2.92 -3.70
N ALA A 283 -3.62 -2.88 -2.81
CA ALA A 283 -2.21 -2.74 -3.14
C ALA A 283 -1.61 -4.14 -3.26
N THR A 284 -1.09 -4.49 -4.44
CA THR A 284 -0.83 -5.88 -4.82
C THR A 284 0.60 -6.08 -5.29
N ASN A 285 1.25 -7.09 -4.70
CA ASN A 285 2.55 -7.57 -5.17
C ASN A 285 2.36 -8.66 -6.22
N GLU A 286 2.85 -8.40 -7.42
CA GLU A 286 2.84 -9.37 -8.51
C GLU A 286 3.96 -10.40 -8.40
N ARG A 287 4.02 -11.33 -9.36
CA ARG A 287 4.94 -12.46 -9.37
C ARG A 287 6.37 -12.07 -9.69
N ASP A 288 7.29 -12.92 -9.29
CA ASP A 288 8.72 -12.76 -9.50
C ASP A 288 9.24 -13.67 -10.61
N LEU A 289 10.51 -13.49 -10.98
CA LEU A 289 11.29 -14.36 -11.88
C LEU A 289 10.83 -14.29 -13.36
N LEU A 290 10.35 -13.12 -13.80
CA LEU A 290 10.08 -12.81 -15.20
C LEU A 290 10.96 -11.68 -15.76
N GLY A 291 11.92 -11.20 -14.99
CA GLY A 291 12.83 -10.12 -15.34
C GLY A 291 12.69 -8.92 -14.40
N ASP A 292 13.65 -8.01 -14.45
CA ASP A 292 13.69 -6.81 -13.61
C ASP A 292 12.48 -5.89 -13.84
N ASN A 293 11.97 -5.86 -15.07
CA ASN A 293 10.90 -4.96 -15.49
C ASN A 293 9.54 -5.65 -15.71
N THR A 294 9.39 -6.93 -15.29
CA THR A 294 8.17 -7.70 -15.55
C THR A 294 7.82 -8.63 -14.39
N PRO A 295 6.53 -8.66 -13.96
CA PRO A 295 5.48 -7.71 -14.28
C PRO A 295 5.47 -6.50 -13.33
N PRO A 296 4.80 -5.41 -13.69
CA PRO A 296 4.49 -4.34 -12.75
C PRO A 296 3.70 -4.81 -11.56
N ASP A 297 4.04 -4.28 -10.37
CA ASP A 297 3.14 -4.29 -9.22
C ASP A 297 1.99 -3.29 -9.46
N TYR A 298 0.94 -3.30 -8.62
CA TYR A 298 -0.18 -2.42 -8.89
C TYR A 298 -1.04 -2.05 -7.68
N VAL A 299 -1.81 -0.97 -7.86
CA VAL A 299 -2.98 -0.64 -7.04
C VAL A 299 -4.22 -0.63 -7.92
N THR A 300 -5.29 -1.24 -7.44
CA THR A 300 -6.53 -1.35 -8.23
C THR A 300 -7.78 -1.32 -7.39
N SER A 301 -8.84 -0.77 -7.96
CA SER A 301 -10.21 -0.99 -7.51
C SER A 301 -10.61 -2.44 -7.77
N VAL A 302 -11.15 -3.10 -6.74
CA VAL A 302 -11.54 -4.51 -6.82
C VAL A 302 -13.01 -4.62 -7.18
N LYS A 303 -13.29 -5.25 -8.32
CA LYS A 303 -14.66 -5.45 -8.82
C LYS A 303 -15.21 -6.79 -8.32
N LYS A 304 -16.43 -6.77 -7.82
CA LYS A 304 -17.14 -8.02 -7.45
C LYS A 304 -17.25 -8.96 -8.65
N GLY A 305 -16.83 -10.21 -8.49
CA GLY A 305 -16.75 -11.21 -9.55
C GLY A 305 -15.61 -10.99 -10.55
N GLY A 306 -14.71 -10.02 -10.29
CA GLY A 306 -13.57 -9.72 -11.15
C GLY A 306 -12.46 -10.76 -11.04
N PHE A 307 -11.79 -11.05 -12.17
CA PHE A 307 -10.60 -11.88 -12.25
C PHE A 307 -9.40 -11.01 -12.66
N TYR A 308 -8.29 -11.06 -11.90
CA TYR A 308 -7.11 -10.21 -12.08
C TYR A 308 -5.90 -10.94 -12.66
N GLY A 309 -6.07 -12.22 -13.04
CA GLY A 309 -5.14 -12.96 -13.89
C GLY A 309 -4.35 -14.05 -13.20
N TRP A 310 -3.85 -13.85 -11.98
CA TRP A 310 -3.02 -14.86 -11.31
C TRP A 310 -3.75 -16.21 -11.12
N PRO A 311 -3.12 -17.36 -11.33
CA PRO A 311 -1.73 -17.55 -11.75
C PRO A 311 -1.52 -17.53 -13.27
N TRP A 312 -2.57 -17.58 -14.09
CA TRP A 312 -2.57 -17.88 -15.51
C TRP A 312 -2.13 -16.71 -16.39
N TYR A 313 -2.52 -15.50 -16.00
CA TYR A 313 -2.28 -14.25 -16.72
C TYR A 313 -1.77 -13.17 -15.77
N TYR A 314 -1.21 -12.10 -16.30
CA TYR A 314 -0.88 -10.87 -15.57
C TYR A 314 -1.09 -9.64 -16.46
N ILE A 315 -1.45 -8.53 -15.83
CA ILE A 315 -1.70 -7.25 -16.49
C ILE A 315 -2.47 -7.43 -17.82
N GLY A 316 -3.68 -7.99 -17.72
CA GLY A 316 -4.53 -8.31 -18.87
C GLY A 316 -4.17 -9.65 -19.53
N ASN A 317 -3.68 -9.62 -20.76
CA ASN A 317 -3.53 -10.83 -21.60
C ASN A 317 -2.13 -11.44 -21.61
N ASN A 318 -1.21 -11.00 -20.74
CA ASN A 318 0.12 -11.61 -20.68
C ASN A 318 0.01 -12.98 -20.00
N GLU A 319 0.26 -14.06 -20.75
CA GLU A 319 0.15 -15.42 -20.27
C GLU A 319 1.40 -15.81 -19.47
N ASP A 320 1.19 -16.47 -18.31
CA ASP A 320 2.25 -17.14 -17.58
C ASP A 320 2.16 -18.64 -17.85
N THR A 321 3.22 -19.23 -18.39
CA THR A 321 3.27 -20.65 -18.75
C THR A 321 3.80 -21.56 -17.64
N ARG A 322 4.17 -20.99 -16.47
CA ARG A 322 4.78 -21.70 -15.34
C ARG A 322 3.80 -22.35 -14.35
N PRO A 323 2.51 -21.96 -14.24
CA PRO A 323 1.59 -22.60 -13.30
C PRO A 323 1.45 -24.10 -13.58
N GLY A 324 1.36 -24.89 -12.52
CA GLY A 324 0.95 -26.30 -12.58
C GLY A 324 -0.49 -26.48 -13.05
N GLY A 325 -0.94 -27.71 -13.25
CA GLY A 325 -2.33 -28.01 -13.61
C GLY A 325 -2.73 -27.60 -15.05
N GLY A 326 -1.78 -27.18 -15.91
CA GLY A 326 -1.98 -26.83 -17.32
C GLY A 326 -2.52 -25.43 -17.56
N GLN A 327 -2.55 -25.03 -18.82
CA GLN A 327 -2.95 -23.68 -19.24
C GLN A 327 -4.47 -23.48 -19.20
N ARG A 328 -4.89 -22.21 -19.12
CA ARG A 328 -6.29 -21.79 -19.09
C ARG A 328 -6.59 -20.81 -20.25
N PRO A 329 -6.56 -21.27 -21.52
CA PRO A 329 -6.83 -20.42 -22.68
C PRO A 329 -8.24 -19.82 -22.69
N ASP A 330 -9.18 -20.45 -21.98
CA ASP A 330 -10.53 -19.97 -21.77
C ASP A 330 -10.61 -18.67 -20.95
N LEU A 331 -9.55 -18.32 -20.22
CA LEU A 331 -9.43 -17.07 -19.44
C LEU A 331 -8.77 -15.93 -20.24
N LYS A 332 -8.28 -16.18 -21.44
CA LYS A 332 -7.69 -15.15 -22.29
C LYS A 332 -8.70 -14.01 -22.53
N GLY A 333 -8.28 -12.77 -22.29
CA GLY A 333 -9.13 -11.59 -22.43
C GLY A 333 -10.08 -11.34 -21.24
N LYS A 334 -10.06 -12.18 -20.21
CA LYS A 334 -10.93 -12.02 -19.03
C LYS A 334 -10.23 -11.34 -17.84
N ALA A 335 -8.91 -11.33 -17.84
CA ALA A 335 -8.16 -10.70 -16.75
C ALA A 335 -8.28 -9.18 -16.84
N ILE A 336 -8.69 -8.57 -15.72
CA ILE A 336 -8.82 -7.12 -15.58
C ILE A 336 -7.42 -6.50 -15.53
N VAL A 337 -7.19 -5.45 -16.33
CA VAL A 337 -6.00 -4.61 -16.18
C VAL A 337 -6.18 -3.72 -14.96
N PRO A 338 -5.23 -3.70 -14.02
CA PRO A 338 -5.28 -2.86 -12.83
C PRO A 338 -5.29 -1.36 -13.14
N ASP A 339 -5.81 -0.56 -12.20
CA ASP A 339 -5.99 0.89 -12.40
C ASP A 339 -4.67 1.66 -12.46
N VAL A 340 -3.69 1.32 -11.63
CA VAL A 340 -2.36 1.96 -11.59
C VAL A 340 -1.28 0.90 -11.54
N LEU A 341 -0.49 0.83 -12.59
CA LEU A 341 0.70 -0.01 -12.66
C LEU A 341 1.90 0.74 -12.06
N MET A 342 2.69 0.04 -11.27
CA MET A 342 3.85 0.58 -10.57
C MET A 342 5.14 -0.06 -11.07
N GLN A 343 6.28 0.56 -10.75
CA GLN A 343 7.57 -0.07 -11.02
C GLN A 343 7.56 -1.51 -10.53
N PRO A 344 7.97 -2.48 -11.37
CA PRO A 344 8.00 -3.89 -11.02
C PRO A 344 8.75 -4.16 -9.72
N HIS A 345 8.26 -5.10 -8.95
CA HIS A 345 8.87 -5.55 -7.68
C HIS A 345 8.97 -4.48 -6.59
N SER A 346 8.28 -3.33 -6.74
CA SER A 346 8.31 -2.24 -5.74
C SER A 346 7.60 -2.59 -4.43
N ALA A 347 6.83 -3.67 -4.42
CA ALA A 347 6.12 -4.24 -3.28
C ALA A 347 5.18 -3.25 -2.56
N PRO A 348 4.08 -2.81 -3.18
CA PRO A 348 3.06 -2.00 -2.52
C PRO A 348 2.36 -2.83 -1.42
N LEU A 349 2.44 -2.37 -0.16
CA LEU A 349 1.93 -3.12 0.99
C LEU A 349 0.71 -2.50 1.66
N SER A 350 0.43 -1.23 1.43
CA SER A 350 -0.72 -0.54 2.03
C SER A 350 -1.18 0.61 1.14
N VAL A 351 -2.47 0.89 1.16
CA VAL A 351 -3.09 2.03 0.46
C VAL A 351 -4.11 2.70 1.37
N THR A 352 -4.11 4.03 1.40
CA THR A 352 -5.08 4.86 2.13
C THR A 352 -5.48 6.06 1.28
N PHE A 353 -6.64 6.67 1.58
CA PHE A 353 -7.15 7.83 0.87
C PHE A 353 -7.09 9.08 1.74
N ASN A 354 -6.70 10.21 1.16
CA ASN A 354 -6.67 11.50 1.85
C ASN A 354 -8.08 12.00 2.16
N THR A 355 -8.50 11.81 3.39
CA THR A 355 -9.76 12.36 3.93
C THR A 355 -9.54 13.62 4.76
N GLY A 356 -8.28 13.94 5.06
CA GLY A 356 -7.88 15.10 5.86
C GLY A 356 -8.01 16.44 5.14
N SER A 357 -7.70 17.52 5.84
CA SER A 357 -7.67 18.90 5.32
C SER A 357 -6.29 19.56 5.46
N MET A 358 -5.29 18.83 5.98
CA MET A 358 -3.95 19.38 6.18
C MET A 358 -3.18 19.52 4.86
N PHE A 359 -3.33 18.58 3.93
CA PHE A 359 -2.64 18.59 2.64
C PHE A 359 -3.31 19.55 1.66
N PRO A 360 -2.66 19.93 0.54
CA PRO A 360 -3.24 20.77 -0.48
C PRO A 360 -4.67 20.33 -0.85
N ALA A 361 -5.58 21.29 -1.02
CA ALA A 361 -7.00 21.00 -1.23
C ALA A 361 -7.26 20.14 -2.48
N GLU A 362 -6.45 20.31 -3.52
CA GLU A 362 -6.49 19.54 -4.76
C GLU A 362 -6.05 18.07 -4.58
N TRP A 363 -5.45 17.72 -3.44
CA TRP A 363 -5.07 16.35 -3.09
C TRP A 363 -6.16 15.63 -2.28
N LYS A 364 -7.30 16.28 -2.07
CA LYS A 364 -8.43 15.67 -1.36
C LYS A 364 -8.97 14.48 -2.14
N GLY A 365 -9.01 13.32 -1.49
CA GLY A 365 -9.44 12.07 -2.10
C GLY A 365 -8.34 11.28 -2.83
N ASP A 366 -7.13 11.83 -2.99
CA ASP A 366 -6.00 11.09 -3.55
C ASP A 366 -5.59 9.92 -2.66
N ALA A 367 -5.06 8.86 -3.28
CA ALA A 367 -4.54 7.73 -2.53
C ALA A 367 -3.04 7.90 -2.24
N PHE A 368 -2.59 7.29 -1.13
CA PHE A 368 -1.19 7.19 -0.74
C PHE A 368 -0.84 5.73 -0.50
N VAL A 369 0.34 5.33 -0.96
CA VAL A 369 0.79 3.93 -0.97
C VAL A 369 2.20 3.83 -0.41
N ALA A 370 2.42 2.84 0.45
CA ALA A 370 3.76 2.47 0.90
C ALA A 370 4.35 1.40 -0.02
N LEU A 371 5.50 1.66 -0.59
CA LEU A 371 6.30 0.73 -1.37
C LEU A 371 7.44 0.20 -0.52
N HIS A 372 7.38 -1.08 -0.17
CA HIS A 372 8.33 -1.73 0.73
C HIS A 372 9.72 -1.93 0.12
N GLY A 373 9.77 -2.05 -1.20
CA GLY A 373 10.99 -2.15 -1.98
C GLY A 373 11.29 -3.53 -2.55
N SER A 374 12.07 -3.53 -3.62
CA SER A 374 12.35 -4.70 -4.45
C SER A 374 13.37 -5.64 -3.82
N TRP A 375 13.20 -6.93 -4.12
CA TRP A 375 14.21 -7.96 -3.88
C TRP A 375 14.59 -8.74 -5.15
N ASN A 376 13.73 -8.70 -6.18
CA ASN A 376 13.93 -9.41 -7.46
C ASN A 376 14.16 -8.40 -8.59
N ARG A 377 15.16 -7.53 -8.41
CA ARG A 377 15.56 -6.54 -9.39
C ARG A 377 17.03 -6.17 -9.23
N SER A 378 17.77 -6.05 -10.32
CA SER A 378 19.21 -5.72 -10.35
C SER A 378 19.49 -4.41 -9.63
N LEU A 379 18.79 -3.33 -10.01
CA LEU A 379 18.80 -2.03 -9.34
C LEU A 379 17.51 -1.84 -8.55
N ARG A 380 17.64 -1.41 -7.30
CA ARG A 380 16.52 -1.29 -6.36
C ARG A 380 15.48 -0.28 -6.82
N THR A 381 14.22 -0.60 -6.52
CA THR A 381 13.08 0.32 -6.65
C THR A 381 12.14 0.17 -5.44
N GLY A 382 11.18 1.06 -5.32
CA GLY A 382 10.35 1.14 -4.12
C GLY A 382 11.09 1.83 -2.98
N TYR A 383 10.95 1.36 -1.73
CA TYR A 383 11.49 2.01 -0.54
C TYR A 383 11.05 3.48 -0.43
N LYS A 384 9.77 3.73 -0.65
CA LYS A 384 9.21 5.09 -0.72
C LYS A 384 7.71 5.12 -0.45
N ILE A 385 7.20 6.30 -0.19
CA ILE A 385 5.75 6.58 -0.22
C ILE A 385 5.44 7.28 -1.52
N VAL A 386 4.35 6.88 -2.17
CA VAL A 386 3.88 7.52 -3.40
C VAL A 386 2.43 8.00 -3.24
N ARG A 387 2.09 9.06 -3.99
CA ARG A 387 0.73 9.58 -4.13
C ARG A 387 0.14 9.11 -5.45
N LEU A 388 -1.11 8.70 -5.45
CA LEU A 388 -1.89 8.33 -6.63
C LEU A 388 -3.00 9.38 -6.82
N PRO A 389 -2.90 10.25 -7.82
CA PRO A 389 -3.93 11.25 -8.09
C PRO A 389 -5.28 10.61 -8.44
N THR A 390 -6.36 11.25 -7.98
CA THR A 390 -7.74 10.85 -8.32
C THR A 390 -8.45 11.95 -9.09
N LYS A 391 -9.38 11.54 -9.95
CA LYS A 391 -10.31 12.43 -10.63
C LYS A 391 -11.71 11.83 -10.60
N GLY A 392 -12.66 12.55 -10.00
CA GLY A 392 -14.02 12.04 -9.85
C GLY A 392 -14.09 10.73 -9.04
N GLY A 393 -13.24 10.58 -8.03
CA GLY A 393 -13.15 9.39 -7.17
C GLY A 393 -12.46 8.18 -7.81
N LYS A 394 -11.90 8.30 -9.02
CA LYS A 394 -11.16 7.22 -9.73
C LYS A 394 -9.69 7.57 -9.81
N LEU A 395 -8.81 6.58 -9.71
CA LEU A 395 -7.38 6.72 -9.96
C LEU A 395 -7.11 7.11 -11.41
N THR A 396 -6.11 7.98 -11.66
CA THR A 396 -5.79 8.50 -13.01
C THR A 396 -4.90 7.58 -13.83
N GLY A 397 -4.39 6.49 -13.24
CA GLY A 397 -3.38 5.61 -13.83
C GLY A 397 -1.95 6.09 -13.61
N GLU A 398 -1.76 7.16 -12.86
CA GLU A 398 -0.47 7.77 -12.54
C GLU A 398 -0.16 7.62 -11.05
N TYR A 399 1.15 7.65 -10.72
CA TYR A 399 1.59 7.83 -9.35
C TYR A 399 2.76 8.80 -9.27
N GLN A 400 2.92 9.45 -8.14
CA GLN A 400 3.90 10.50 -7.90
C GLN A 400 4.79 10.12 -6.72
N ASP A 401 6.10 10.21 -6.89
CA ASP A 401 7.08 10.02 -5.83
C ASP A 401 6.87 11.09 -4.75
N PHE A 402 6.67 10.67 -3.48
CA PHE A 402 6.27 11.59 -2.41
C PHE A 402 7.27 11.66 -1.26
N VAL A 403 7.58 10.54 -0.59
CA VAL A 403 8.61 10.47 0.45
C VAL A 403 9.65 9.43 0.04
N LEU A 404 10.91 9.84 -0.02
CA LEU A 404 12.06 9.09 -0.52
C LEU A 404 13.20 9.10 0.49
N GLY A 405 14.25 8.31 0.23
CA GLY A 405 15.54 8.41 0.93
C GLY A 405 15.82 7.28 1.91
N PHE A 406 15.13 6.14 1.78
CA PHE A 406 15.35 4.96 2.66
C PHE A 406 16.51 4.05 2.23
N THR A 407 17.13 4.31 1.09
CA THR A 407 18.29 3.54 0.59
C THR A 407 19.60 4.08 1.16
N ALA A 408 20.55 3.18 1.41
CA ALA A 408 21.89 3.49 1.90
C ALA A 408 22.93 2.77 1.03
N GLY A 409 22.97 3.13 -0.27
CA GLY A 409 23.81 2.49 -1.28
C GLY A 409 23.16 1.25 -1.91
N GLU A 410 23.96 0.52 -2.69
CA GLU A 410 23.46 -0.57 -3.56
C GLU A 410 22.96 -1.79 -2.79
N GLU A 411 23.51 -2.08 -1.63
CA GLU A 411 23.17 -3.29 -0.86
C GLU A 411 22.25 -3.02 0.32
N ASN A 412 22.25 -1.79 0.84
CA ASN A 412 21.65 -1.47 2.12
C ASN A 412 20.41 -0.57 1.98
N VAL A 413 19.49 -0.77 2.89
CA VAL A 413 18.38 0.15 3.16
C VAL A 413 18.29 0.36 4.67
N TRP A 414 17.91 1.57 5.09
CA TRP A 414 17.72 1.84 6.51
C TRP A 414 16.24 1.94 6.90
N GLY A 415 15.32 1.84 5.92
CA GLY A 415 13.89 1.80 6.18
C GLY A 415 13.13 1.10 5.06
N ARG A 416 11.98 0.51 5.42
CA ARG A 416 11.08 -0.20 4.53
C ARG A 416 9.65 0.17 4.86
N PRO A 417 9.04 1.11 4.13
CA PRO A 417 7.66 1.54 4.37
C PRO A 417 6.65 0.40 4.23
N VAL A 418 5.67 0.32 5.13
CA VAL A 418 4.64 -0.74 5.12
C VAL A 418 3.23 -0.18 5.21
N GLY A 419 2.81 0.31 6.36
CA GLY A 419 1.46 0.82 6.60
C GLY A 419 1.35 2.30 6.27
N VAL A 420 0.21 2.73 5.76
CA VAL A 420 -0.15 4.16 5.60
C VAL A 420 -1.53 4.42 6.18
N ALA A 421 -1.72 5.56 6.83
CA ALA A 421 -3.01 6.02 7.35
C ALA A 421 -3.02 7.54 7.49
N PHE A 422 -4.19 8.19 7.40
CA PHE A 422 -4.33 9.59 7.78
C PHE A 422 -4.71 9.70 9.26
N ALA A 423 -3.99 10.54 9.99
CA ALA A 423 -4.29 10.89 11.37
C ALA A 423 -5.52 11.82 11.44
N ALA A 424 -6.10 11.95 12.63
CA ALA A 424 -7.27 12.80 12.85
C ALA A 424 -7.02 14.29 12.55
N ASP A 425 -5.79 14.75 12.65
CA ASP A 425 -5.38 16.12 12.29
C ASP A 425 -5.13 16.32 10.80
N GLY A 426 -5.26 15.27 9.98
CA GLY A 426 -5.04 15.28 8.54
C GLY A 426 -3.60 15.06 8.11
N SER A 427 -2.66 14.81 9.02
CA SER A 427 -1.29 14.37 8.67
C SER A 427 -1.29 12.94 8.14
N LEU A 428 -0.34 12.60 7.25
CA LEU A 428 -0.13 11.23 6.81
C LEU A 428 0.83 10.53 7.78
N LEU A 429 0.45 9.33 8.19
CA LEU A 429 1.29 8.43 8.97
C LEU A 429 1.79 7.30 8.06
N PHE A 430 3.01 6.86 8.27
CA PHE A 430 3.49 5.60 7.70
C PHE A 430 4.42 4.85 8.65
N SER A 431 4.36 3.53 8.61
CA SER A 431 5.23 2.64 9.38
C SER A 431 6.42 2.17 8.58
N ASP A 432 7.51 1.88 9.26
CA ASP A 432 8.74 1.27 8.77
C ASP A 432 9.04 0.02 9.60
N ASP A 433 9.08 -1.16 8.98
CA ASP A 433 9.41 -2.40 9.65
C ASP A 433 10.93 -2.66 9.74
N GLY A 434 11.73 -1.90 9.01
CA GLY A 434 13.19 -2.00 9.03
C GLY A 434 13.79 -1.55 10.36
N ASN A 435 13.44 -0.35 10.81
CA ASN A 435 13.91 0.22 12.06
C ASN A 435 12.82 0.41 13.13
N GLY A 436 11.61 -0.07 12.89
CA GLY A 436 10.52 -0.05 13.87
C GLY A 436 10.05 1.37 14.21
N VAL A 437 9.80 2.19 13.20
CA VAL A 437 9.42 3.59 13.34
C VAL A 437 8.04 3.83 12.73
N VAL A 438 7.25 4.68 13.36
CA VAL A 438 6.10 5.34 12.74
C VAL A 438 6.47 6.79 12.47
N TYR A 439 6.37 7.20 11.23
CA TYR A 439 6.61 8.57 10.77
C TYR A 439 5.29 9.33 10.61
N ARG A 440 5.38 10.65 10.69
CA ARG A 440 4.32 11.60 10.44
C ARG A 440 4.74 12.60 9.39
N VAL A 441 3.88 12.82 8.39
CA VAL A 441 4.08 13.83 7.34
C VAL A 441 3.06 14.93 7.53
N THR A 442 3.55 16.14 7.71
CA THR A 442 2.73 17.36 7.83
C THR A 442 2.94 18.26 6.62
N TYR A 443 1.99 19.14 6.36
CA TYR A 443 2.08 20.16 5.33
C TYR A 443 1.80 21.53 5.93
N SER A 444 2.64 22.49 5.57
CA SER A 444 2.41 23.92 5.82
C SER A 444 2.59 24.68 4.53
N LYS A 445 1.57 25.43 4.12
CA LYS A 445 1.71 26.36 3.01
C LYS A 445 2.77 27.38 3.41
N GLY A 446 3.89 27.43 2.70
CA GLY A 446 4.92 28.46 2.93
C GLY A 446 4.28 29.86 2.85
N ASN A 447 4.67 30.72 3.76
CA ASN A 447 4.29 32.13 3.72
C ASN A 447 4.92 32.81 2.51
#